data_be842a671860d8ff5cf29a3e6bda822e
#
_entry.id   be842a671860d8ff5cf29a3e6bda822e
#
_cell.length_a   1.000
_cell.length_b   1.000
_cell.length_c   1.000
_cell.angle_alpha   90.00
_cell.angle_beta   90.00
_cell.angle_gamma   90.00
#
_symmetry.space_group_name_H-M   'P 1'
#
loop_
_entity.id
_entity.type
_entity.pdbx_description
1 polymer ?
#
loop_
_entity_poly.entity_id
_entity_poly.type
_entity_poly.pdbx_seq_one_letter_code
_entity_poly.pdbx_strand_id
1 'polypeptide(L)'
;MEDNFLPSFVKRKGRITKYQIDNLKDIEKYRFNINDSLNKDFNRKVLEIGFGDGEHLIKIAEQDTDTLFIGSEVYQSGIGSVIGAIKSKSLENVRIFDQDIRNLLINITKPYFDDVVIICPDPWQKARHHKRRLINNDFLELLAN
;
A
#
# COMPACT_ATOMS: atom_id res chain seq x y z
N MET A 1 -8.50 -13.45 7.63
CA MET A 1 -7.13 -13.99 7.48
C MET A 1 -6.38 -13.67 8.75
N GLU A 2 -5.92 -14.66 9.47
CA GLU A 2 -5.07 -14.43 10.64
C GLU A 2 -3.74 -13.86 10.17
N ASP A 3 -3.32 -12.75 10.78
CA ASP A 3 -2.04 -12.14 10.49
C ASP A 3 -0.92 -13.07 10.99
N ASN A 4 -0.17 -13.65 10.08
CA ASN A 4 0.95 -14.53 10.38
C ASN A 4 2.20 -13.78 10.88
N PHE A 5 2.12 -12.44 10.99
CA PHE A 5 3.24 -11.58 11.32
C PHE A 5 2.95 -10.71 12.54
N LEU A 6 4.00 -10.43 13.29
CA LEU A 6 3.92 -9.41 14.33
C LEU A 6 3.69 -8.04 13.65
N PRO A 7 2.62 -7.29 14.02
CA PRO A 7 2.33 -6.03 13.35
C PRO A 7 3.50 -5.04 13.43
N SER A 8 3.86 -4.48 12.29
CA SER A 8 4.87 -3.42 12.16
C SER A 8 4.28 -2.00 12.33
N PHE A 9 3.00 -1.91 12.61
CA PHE A 9 2.24 -0.68 12.73
C PHE A 9 1.31 -0.71 13.95
N VAL A 10 0.88 0.47 14.40
CA VAL A 10 -0.18 0.63 15.38
C VAL A 10 -1.41 1.18 14.66
N LYS A 11 -2.55 0.49 14.75
CA LYS A 11 -3.82 1.04 14.27
C LYS A 11 -4.21 2.23 15.15
N ARG A 12 -3.95 3.43 14.67
CA ARG A 12 -4.37 4.64 15.35
C ARG A 12 -5.88 4.80 15.20
N LYS A 13 -6.59 4.90 16.29
CA LYS A 13 -7.97 5.38 16.33
C LYS A 13 -7.96 6.91 16.16
N GLY A 14 -7.59 7.37 14.97
CA GLY A 14 -7.70 8.78 14.60
C GLY A 14 -9.12 9.11 14.17
N ARG A 15 -9.46 10.42 14.15
CA ARG A 15 -10.69 10.87 13.55
C ARG A 15 -10.66 10.57 12.05
N ILE A 16 -11.60 9.75 11.59
CA ILE A 16 -11.89 9.59 10.18
C ILE A 16 -13.00 10.58 9.81
N THR A 17 -12.81 11.31 8.72
CA THR A 17 -13.79 12.28 8.25
C THR A 17 -14.93 11.59 7.51
N LYS A 18 -16.09 12.27 7.40
CA LYS A 18 -17.20 11.77 6.59
C LYS A 18 -16.79 11.55 5.13
N TYR A 19 -16.01 12.46 4.58
CA TYR A 19 -15.45 12.33 3.22
C TYR A 19 -14.64 11.04 3.05
N GLN A 20 -13.75 10.74 4.00
CA GLN A 20 -12.95 9.51 3.97
C GLN A 20 -13.84 8.26 4.12
N ILE A 21 -14.82 8.28 5.01
CA ILE A 21 -15.78 7.17 5.19
C ILE A 21 -16.56 6.91 3.89
N ASP A 22 -17.04 7.96 3.26
CA ASP A 22 -17.81 7.84 2.02
C ASP A 22 -16.96 7.24 0.89
N ASN A 23 -15.69 7.64 0.79
CA ASN A 23 -14.77 7.07 -0.20
C ASN A 23 -14.44 5.60 0.08
N LEU A 24 -14.33 5.19 1.34
CA LEU A 24 -14.06 3.79 1.69
C LEU A 24 -15.15 2.82 1.22
N LYS A 25 -16.36 3.29 0.97
CA LYS A 25 -17.45 2.47 0.43
C LYS A 25 -17.12 1.90 -0.96
N ASP A 26 -16.23 2.56 -1.69
CA ASP A 26 -15.83 2.16 -3.03
C ASP A 26 -14.50 1.41 -3.09
N ILE A 27 -13.97 1.00 -1.94
CA ILE A 27 -12.64 0.36 -1.85
C ILE A 27 -12.49 -0.87 -2.76
N GLU A 28 -13.55 -1.67 -2.92
CA GLU A 28 -13.52 -2.87 -3.75
C GLU A 28 -13.12 -2.56 -5.20
N LYS A 29 -13.52 -1.43 -5.73
CA LYS A 29 -13.17 -0.98 -7.08
C LYS A 29 -11.67 -0.71 -7.24
N TYR A 30 -11.01 -0.28 -6.17
CA TYR A 30 -9.60 0.15 -6.19
C TYR A 30 -8.66 -0.83 -5.52
N ARG A 31 -9.18 -1.91 -4.95
CA ARG A 31 -8.36 -2.92 -4.28
C ARG A 31 -7.51 -3.68 -5.29
N PHE A 32 -6.22 -3.80 -4.97
CA PHE A 32 -5.29 -4.55 -5.80
C PHE A 32 -5.60 -6.04 -5.79
N ASN A 33 -5.64 -6.63 -6.98
CA ASN A 33 -5.70 -8.06 -7.20
C ASN A 33 -4.62 -8.44 -8.20
N ILE A 34 -3.67 -9.27 -7.79
CA ILE A 34 -2.53 -9.67 -8.63
C ILE A 34 -2.97 -10.40 -9.92
N ASN A 35 -4.14 -11.03 -9.88
CA ASN A 35 -4.70 -11.78 -11.01
C ASN A 35 -5.56 -10.93 -11.97
N ASP A 36 -5.72 -9.64 -11.69
CA ASP A 36 -6.49 -8.74 -12.55
C ASP A 36 -5.77 -8.58 -13.90
N SER A 37 -6.50 -8.85 -14.98
CA SER A 37 -5.96 -8.74 -16.34
C SER A 37 -5.53 -7.32 -16.71
N LEU A 38 -6.16 -6.31 -16.12
CA LEU A 38 -5.81 -4.90 -16.33
C LEU A 38 -4.38 -4.55 -15.88
N ASN A 39 -3.80 -5.34 -14.97
CA ASN A 39 -2.42 -5.14 -14.55
C ASN A 39 -1.42 -5.32 -15.71
N LYS A 40 -1.78 -6.07 -16.73
CA LYS A 40 -0.94 -6.32 -17.92
C LYS A 40 -0.87 -5.13 -18.88
N ASP A 41 -1.79 -4.18 -18.74
CA ASP A 41 -1.83 -2.98 -19.59
C ASP A 41 -0.73 -1.98 -19.23
N PHE A 42 -0.04 -2.20 -18.11
CA PHE A 42 1.04 -1.35 -17.61
C PHE A 42 2.40 -2.01 -17.82
N ASN A 43 3.35 -1.25 -18.37
CA ASN A 43 4.71 -1.72 -18.63
C ASN A 43 5.54 -1.87 -17.35
N ARG A 44 5.21 -1.10 -16.33
CA ARG A 44 5.95 -1.04 -15.08
C ARG A 44 5.00 -1.08 -13.89
N LYS A 45 5.44 -1.70 -12.79
CA LYS A 45 4.69 -1.82 -11.55
C LYS A 45 5.56 -1.37 -10.38
N VAL A 46 5.06 -0.41 -9.63
CA VAL A 46 5.72 0.16 -8.47
C VAL A 46 4.87 -0.04 -7.24
N LEU A 47 5.47 -0.57 -6.17
CA LEU A 47 4.82 -0.72 -4.87
C LEU A 47 5.31 0.37 -3.93
N GLU A 48 4.41 1.17 -3.39
CA GLU A 48 4.68 2.08 -2.28
C GLU A 48 4.09 1.52 -0.99
N ILE A 49 4.94 1.27 0.00
CA ILE A 49 4.55 0.70 1.28
C ILE A 49 4.39 1.81 2.32
N GLY A 50 3.22 1.87 2.95
CA GLY A 50 2.95 2.87 3.98
C GLY A 50 2.73 4.26 3.41
N PHE A 51 1.80 4.42 2.48
CA PHE A 51 1.59 5.69 1.77
C PHE A 51 1.00 6.83 2.64
N GLY A 52 0.52 6.54 3.85
CA GLY A 52 -0.07 7.53 4.74
C GLY A 52 -1.35 8.15 4.17
N ASP A 53 -1.35 9.47 3.95
CA ASP A 53 -2.44 10.19 3.28
C ASP A 53 -2.40 10.09 1.75
N GLY A 54 -1.31 9.53 1.20
CA GLY A 54 -1.15 9.24 -0.21
C GLY A 54 -0.69 10.41 -1.07
N GLU A 55 -0.24 11.50 -0.50
CA GLU A 55 0.20 12.68 -1.25
C GLU A 55 1.29 12.33 -2.26
N HIS A 56 2.33 11.60 -1.83
CA HIS A 56 3.41 11.15 -2.72
C HIS A 56 2.91 10.17 -3.78
N LEU A 57 2.13 9.17 -3.36
CA LEU A 57 1.59 8.14 -4.27
C LEU A 57 0.77 8.77 -5.40
N ILE A 58 -0.12 9.68 -5.08
CA ILE A 58 -0.97 10.36 -6.06
C ILE A 58 -0.14 11.23 -7.00
N LYS A 59 0.84 11.97 -6.46
CA LYS A 59 1.72 12.82 -7.25
C LYS A 59 2.50 12.03 -8.30
N ILE A 60 3.12 10.92 -7.92
CA ILE A 60 3.86 10.10 -8.88
C ILE A 60 2.95 9.42 -9.91
N ALA A 61 1.75 9.03 -9.51
CA ALA A 61 0.77 8.42 -10.41
C ALA A 61 0.27 9.41 -11.47
N GLU A 62 0.11 10.68 -11.12
CA GLU A 62 -0.23 11.74 -12.08
C GLU A 62 0.87 11.98 -13.12
N GLN A 63 2.12 11.84 -12.72
CA GLN A 63 3.29 12.12 -13.57
C GLN A 63 3.62 10.97 -14.52
N ASP A 64 3.22 9.75 -14.21
CA ASP A 64 3.55 8.54 -14.98
C ASP A 64 2.31 7.63 -15.09
N THR A 65 1.53 7.86 -16.12
CA THR A 65 0.28 7.12 -16.36
C THR A 65 0.49 5.74 -16.98
N ASP A 66 1.70 5.44 -17.44
CA ASP A 66 2.05 4.14 -18.04
C ASP A 66 2.52 3.11 -16.99
N THR A 67 2.71 3.56 -15.77
CA THR A 67 3.09 2.73 -14.62
C THR A 67 1.88 2.47 -13.73
N LEU A 68 1.71 1.23 -13.30
CA LEU A 68 0.76 0.85 -12.27
C LEU A 68 1.40 1.06 -10.89
N PHE A 69 0.79 1.90 -10.08
CA PHE A 69 1.19 2.13 -8.71
C PHE A 69 0.28 1.38 -7.75
N ILE A 70 0.86 0.51 -6.95
CA ILE A 70 0.17 -0.21 -5.88
C ILE A 70 0.59 0.44 -4.56
N GLY A 71 -0.36 1.04 -3.88
CA GLY A 71 -0.15 1.59 -2.54
C GLY A 71 -0.61 0.64 -1.46
N SER A 72 0.25 0.40 -0.48
CA SER A 72 -0.07 -0.40 0.69
C SER A 72 -0.22 0.50 1.91
N GLU A 73 -1.33 0.39 2.61
CA GLU A 73 -1.62 1.11 3.84
C GLU A 73 -2.70 0.38 4.64
N VAL A 74 -2.65 0.51 5.96
CA VAL A 74 -3.63 -0.12 6.87
C VAL A 74 -4.52 0.89 7.57
N TYR A 75 -4.16 2.18 7.55
CA TYR A 75 -4.95 3.25 8.16
C TYR A 75 -6.09 3.67 7.22
N GLN A 76 -7.32 3.45 7.66
CA GLN A 76 -8.51 3.71 6.84
C GLN A 76 -8.67 5.17 6.44
N SER A 77 -8.27 6.11 7.30
CA SER A 77 -8.29 7.54 6.97
C SER A 77 -7.44 7.87 5.75
N GLY A 78 -6.21 7.34 5.69
CA GLY A 78 -5.32 7.50 4.55
C GLY A 78 -5.86 6.84 3.29
N ILE A 79 -6.38 5.62 3.40
CA ILE A 79 -7.01 4.90 2.29
C ILE A 79 -8.20 5.69 1.72
N GLY A 80 -9.06 6.21 2.59
CA GLY A 80 -10.19 7.03 2.18
C GLY A 80 -9.77 8.31 1.45
N SER A 81 -8.70 8.95 1.90
CA SER A 81 -8.12 10.13 1.24
C SER A 81 -7.59 9.80 -0.16
N VAL A 82 -6.88 8.68 -0.30
CA VAL A 82 -6.34 8.24 -1.60
C VAL A 82 -7.46 7.89 -2.57
N ILE A 83 -8.49 7.18 -2.14
CA ILE A 83 -9.65 6.87 -2.99
C ILE A 83 -10.29 8.16 -3.49
N GLY A 84 -10.46 9.14 -2.63
CA GLY A 84 -11.00 10.45 -3.01
C GLY A 84 -10.14 11.17 -4.05
N ALA A 85 -8.83 11.13 -3.93
CA ALA A 85 -7.90 11.70 -4.89
C ALA A 85 -7.93 10.96 -6.23
N ILE A 86 -7.97 9.62 -6.22
CA ILE A 86 -8.12 8.81 -7.44
C ILE A 86 -9.37 9.22 -8.21
N LYS A 87 -10.49 9.37 -7.52
CA LYS A 87 -11.77 9.78 -8.12
C LYS A 87 -11.70 11.19 -8.71
N SER A 88 -11.22 12.15 -7.91
CA SER A 88 -11.21 13.57 -8.31
C SER A 88 -10.27 13.84 -9.48
N LYS A 89 -9.19 13.06 -9.60
CA LYS A 89 -8.18 13.18 -10.66
C LYS A 89 -8.36 12.17 -11.79
N SER A 90 -9.38 11.31 -11.70
CA SER A 90 -9.67 10.28 -12.68
C SER A 90 -8.47 9.38 -12.99
N LEU A 91 -7.74 8.98 -11.97
CA LEU A 91 -6.55 8.13 -12.12
C LEU A 91 -6.97 6.67 -12.35
N GLU A 92 -6.39 6.04 -13.35
CA GLU A 92 -6.64 4.64 -13.70
C GLU A 92 -5.50 3.70 -13.30
N ASN A 93 -4.37 4.25 -12.89
CA ASN A 93 -3.11 3.55 -12.65
C ASN A 93 -2.74 3.44 -11.16
N VAL A 94 -3.72 3.48 -10.26
CA VAL A 94 -3.53 3.31 -8.81
C VAL A 94 -4.43 2.22 -8.30
N ARG A 95 -3.85 1.31 -7.51
CA ARG A 95 -4.59 0.28 -6.76
C ARG A 95 -4.09 0.26 -5.31
N ILE A 96 -4.93 -0.26 -4.43
CA ILE A 96 -4.70 -0.23 -2.98
C ILE A 96 -4.66 -1.64 -2.42
N PHE A 97 -3.65 -1.92 -1.62
CA PHE A 97 -3.58 -3.10 -0.77
C PHE A 97 -3.75 -2.66 0.69
N ASP A 98 -4.85 -3.04 1.30
CA ASP A 98 -5.32 -2.52 2.60
C ASP A 98 -5.06 -3.45 3.79
N GLN A 99 -4.13 -4.38 3.64
CA GLN A 99 -3.70 -5.32 4.67
C GLN A 99 -2.19 -5.20 4.92
N ASP A 100 -1.67 -5.99 5.85
CA ASP A 100 -0.23 -6.09 6.02
C ASP A 100 0.42 -6.54 4.71
N ILE A 101 1.35 -5.75 4.20
CA ILE A 101 1.98 -5.99 2.89
C ILE A 101 2.68 -7.34 2.82
N ARG A 102 3.15 -7.86 3.95
CA ARG A 102 3.81 -9.17 3.99
C ARG A 102 2.86 -10.29 3.58
N ASN A 103 1.56 -10.13 3.82
CA ASN A 103 0.52 -11.08 3.36
C ASN A 103 0.43 -11.15 1.83
N LEU A 104 0.74 -10.05 1.13
CA LEU A 104 0.85 -10.06 -0.32
C LEU A 104 2.18 -10.68 -0.77
N LEU A 105 3.29 -10.25 -0.17
CA LEU A 105 4.63 -10.62 -0.62
C LEU A 105 4.93 -12.11 -0.48
N ILE A 106 4.44 -12.78 0.56
CA ILE A 106 4.65 -14.23 0.75
C ILE A 106 3.96 -15.09 -0.34
N ASN A 107 2.96 -14.55 -1.01
CA ASN A 107 2.23 -15.23 -2.08
C ASN A 107 2.78 -14.95 -3.48
N ILE A 108 3.79 -14.07 -3.58
CA ILE A 108 4.44 -13.75 -4.85
C ILE A 108 5.60 -14.72 -5.04
N THR A 109 5.49 -15.60 -6.04
CA THR A 109 6.49 -16.65 -6.31
C THR A 109 7.47 -16.28 -7.43
N LYS A 110 7.22 -15.15 -8.12
CA LYS A 110 8.06 -14.62 -9.21
C LYS A 110 8.19 -13.11 -9.05
N PRO A 111 9.29 -12.50 -9.49
CA PRO A 111 9.42 -11.04 -9.50
C PRO A 111 8.21 -10.38 -10.17
N TYR A 112 7.57 -9.46 -9.47
CA TYR A 112 6.35 -8.80 -9.93
C TYR A 112 6.51 -7.28 -9.99
N PHE A 113 7.10 -6.68 -8.96
CA PHE A 113 7.32 -5.24 -8.88
C PHE A 113 8.68 -4.86 -9.46
N ASP A 114 8.71 -3.77 -10.23
CA ASP A 114 9.95 -3.21 -10.75
C ASP A 114 10.67 -2.38 -9.68
N ASP A 115 9.93 -1.67 -8.85
CA ASP A 115 10.46 -0.90 -7.73
C ASP A 115 9.56 -1.03 -6.49
N VAL A 116 10.18 -0.91 -5.33
CA VAL A 116 9.52 -0.81 -4.04
C VAL A 116 9.99 0.45 -3.34
N VAL A 117 9.04 1.28 -2.93
CA VAL A 117 9.28 2.54 -2.23
C VAL A 117 8.72 2.45 -0.83
N ILE A 118 9.54 2.78 0.17
CA ILE A 118 9.13 2.82 1.57
C ILE A 118 9.52 4.19 2.11
N ILE A 119 8.52 4.95 2.53
CA ILE A 119 8.72 6.30 3.06
C ILE A 119 8.32 6.29 4.54
N CYS A 120 9.27 6.68 5.42
CA CYS A 120 9.03 6.86 6.85
C CYS A 120 8.33 5.67 7.54
N PRO A 121 8.88 4.44 7.52
CA PRO A 121 8.32 3.33 8.28
C PRO A 121 8.36 3.63 9.79
N ASP A 122 7.45 3.00 10.56
CA ASP A 122 7.42 3.15 12.01
C ASP A 122 8.78 2.77 12.64
N PRO A 123 9.42 3.67 13.40
CA PRO A 123 10.80 3.46 13.86
C PRO A 123 10.92 2.49 15.03
N TRP A 124 9.85 2.25 15.79
CA TRP A 124 9.86 1.38 16.98
C TRP A 124 11.13 1.57 17.83
N GLN A 125 11.30 2.75 18.39
CA GLN A 125 12.54 3.21 19.06
C GLN A 125 12.93 2.38 20.28
N LYS A 126 11.96 1.82 21.01
CA LYS A 126 12.22 0.98 22.19
C LYS A 126 12.81 -0.36 21.79
N ALA A 127 13.89 -0.77 22.44
CA ALA A 127 14.58 -2.05 22.12
C ALA A 127 13.64 -3.27 22.11
N ARG A 128 12.66 -3.33 23.06
CA ARG A 128 11.66 -4.41 23.11
C ARG A 128 10.73 -4.47 21.90
N HIS A 129 10.64 -3.38 21.10
CA HIS A 129 9.80 -3.27 19.91
C HIS A 129 10.58 -3.37 18.60
N HIS A 130 11.92 -3.50 18.62
CA HIS A 130 12.72 -3.54 17.39
C HIS A 130 12.30 -4.66 16.44
N LYS A 131 11.83 -5.79 16.98
CA LYS A 131 11.28 -6.91 16.20
C LYS A 131 10.03 -6.54 15.40
N ARG A 132 9.37 -5.42 15.70
CA ARG A 132 8.20 -4.91 14.97
C ARG A 132 8.58 -4.01 13.80
N ARG A 133 9.85 -3.62 13.66
CA ARG A 133 10.29 -2.83 12.52
C ARG A 133 10.01 -3.59 11.24
N LEU A 134 9.37 -2.92 10.28
CA LEU A 134 9.06 -3.52 8.99
C LEU A 134 10.34 -3.94 8.26
N ILE A 135 11.34 -3.05 8.22
CA ILE A 135 12.61 -3.33 7.57
C ILE A 135 13.48 -4.17 8.50
N ASN A 136 13.52 -5.45 8.22
CA ASN A 136 14.34 -6.46 8.88
C ASN A 136 14.78 -7.51 7.86
N ASN A 137 15.61 -8.46 8.25
CA ASN A 137 16.13 -9.46 7.32
C ASN A 137 15.04 -10.30 6.66
N ASP A 138 14.03 -10.74 7.42
CA ASP A 138 12.94 -11.56 6.89
C ASP A 138 12.13 -10.78 5.83
N PHE A 139 11.87 -9.51 6.07
CA PHE A 139 11.18 -8.63 5.12
C PHE A 139 12.01 -8.38 3.86
N LEU A 140 13.31 -8.14 4.01
CA LEU A 140 14.21 -7.97 2.87
C LEU A 140 14.29 -9.23 2.01
N GLU A 141 14.26 -10.40 2.60
CA GLU A 141 14.19 -11.67 1.86
C GLU A 141 12.88 -11.79 1.07
N LEU A 142 11.75 -11.38 1.64
CA LEU A 142 10.48 -11.34 0.92
C LEU A 142 10.52 -10.39 -0.28
N LEU A 143 11.18 -9.25 -0.16
CA LEU A 143 11.32 -8.29 -1.25
C LEU A 143 12.26 -8.75 -2.36
N ALA A 144 13.26 -9.56 -2.01
CA ALA A 144 14.26 -10.06 -2.97
C ALA A 144 13.73 -11.17 -3.88
N ASN A 145 12.63 -11.81 -3.53
CA ASN A 145 11.97 -12.85 -4.31
C ASN A 145 10.99 -12.26 -5.32
#